data_1ee81f7a654a9e2e724f051687548123
#
_entry.id   1ee81f7a654a9e2e724f051687548123
#
_cell.length_a   1.000
_cell.length_b   1.000
_cell.length_c   1.000
_cell.angle_alpha   90.00
_cell.angle_beta   90.00
_cell.angle_gamma   90.00
#
_symmetry.space_group_name_H-M   'P 1'
#
loop_
_entity.id
_entity.type
_entity.pdbx_description
1 polymer ?
#
loop_
_entity_poly.entity_id
_entity_poly.type
_entity_poly.pdbx_seq_one_letter_code
_entity_poly.pdbx_strand_id
1 'polypeptide(L)'
;MKKLLVLLTMLTIGSAAQAQQWGLYTLYATKNGTQAFLIDTNSTSYHTWTFSSTKKSVYSAYLIPGDTIVRSYKPSANTSWNTGPCHGGIQKVTWDGTVAWDFTYYAANDYCAHHDICPMPNGNVLLISYDYRSATEATQAGSSSSNVFYSEKIVEVKPTGPTSGIIVWEWYLWDHMCQDYNSAKDNYVSNTNDHPELMDINYNGSGNLPDRYHMNGIDYNEELDQIVVSMHFLNSVFVIDHSTTTAEAASHSGGNATMGGDFLYRWGNPASYGATGTTMFNTIHDAHWVSSDNPNYPDYLCGYNNEGGTGGKTAITIWNPPYSGNSYTFSAGTVNPATYAYQFTTSFTASNEGNSQQLPNGNMIINNSFGSIYEINSAGTTLWTKASANSSHAYRFSLCQVRGPVASIDAVTAACGGEQIDLNGAALSVTESSPSYSWSWTSQPAGFTSTSQNNVVTPSATTTYYLTVTNTALSCYDTTSVTVNVFPAPATPVITENSGTLSSTSAVTYQWYVDGNIIIGATSQSYTPTQSGAFTVVTTDANGCDATSGAFSITGVSEASKDGMTISPNPTNGIFTLSGTDIPEGNYQIEITDMAGAVIKVFTDTLNLDISELTAGTYFVVLSQEGNRKLIQRVVLIH
;
A
#
# COMPACT_ATOMS: atom_id res chain seq x y z
N MET A 1 -11.71 -36.65 14.55
CA MET A 1 -10.77 -37.22 13.60
C MET A 1 -9.48 -36.46 13.84
N LYS A 2 -8.36 -37.15 13.92
CA LYS A 2 -7.15 -36.73 14.61
C LYS A 2 -6.50 -35.47 14.03
N LYS A 3 -6.43 -34.38 14.82
CA LYS A 3 -5.57 -33.22 14.55
C LYS A 3 -4.12 -33.65 14.78
N LEU A 4 -3.33 -33.64 13.74
CA LEU A 4 -1.90 -33.90 13.78
C LEU A 4 -1.23 -32.61 14.32
N LEU A 5 -0.83 -32.66 15.57
CA LEU A 5 -0.02 -31.62 16.20
C LEU A 5 1.41 -31.76 15.61
N VAL A 6 1.78 -30.90 14.67
CA VAL A 6 3.16 -30.80 14.21
C VAL A 6 3.91 -30.00 15.26
N LEU A 7 4.62 -30.71 16.13
CA LEU A 7 5.58 -30.17 17.08
C LEU A 7 6.80 -29.71 16.27
N LEU A 8 6.89 -28.42 15.95
CA LEU A 8 8.08 -27.81 15.37
C LEU A 8 9.11 -27.71 16.50
N THR A 9 10.05 -28.68 16.57
CA THR A 9 11.25 -28.52 17.39
C THR A 9 12.12 -27.45 16.77
N MET A 10 11.94 -26.20 17.23
CA MET A 10 12.93 -25.16 17.04
C MET A 10 14.22 -25.63 17.72
N LEU A 11 15.23 -25.85 16.88
CA LEU A 11 16.60 -25.96 17.35
C LEU A 11 16.96 -24.60 17.94
N THR A 12 16.92 -24.46 19.25
CA THR A 12 17.44 -23.30 19.95
C THR A 12 18.95 -23.27 19.75
N ILE A 13 19.41 -22.65 18.68
CA ILE A 13 20.72 -22.02 18.68
C ILE A 13 20.61 -20.93 19.74
N GLY A 14 21.19 -21.15 20.89
CA GLY A 14 21.27 -20.20 21.98
C GLY A 14 22.18 -19.02 21.59
N SER A 15 21.71 -18.15 20.71
CA SER A 15 22.07 -16.74 20.76
C SER A 15 21.25 -16.21 21.93
N ALA A 16 21.92 -15.82 23.01
CA ALA A 16 21.34 -14.93 23.98
C ALA A 16 20.85 -13.72 23.17
N ALA A 17 19.55 -13.65 22.91
CA ALA A 17 18.93 -12.44 22.41
C ALA A 17 19.30 -11.40 23.45
N GLN A 18 20.22 -10.49 23.11
CA GLN A 18 20.44 -9.31 23.95
C GLN A 18 19.10 -8.61 23.97
N ALA A 19 18.46 -8.61 25.13
CA ALA A 19 17.21 -7.92 25.33
C ALA A 19 17.38 -6.50 24.76
N GLN A 20 16.55 -6.19 23.76
CA GLN A 20 16.55 -4.88 23.12
C GLN A 20 16.54 -3.84 24.24
N GLN A 21 17.53 -2.92 24.26
CA GLN A 21 17.61 -1.94 25.34
C GLN A 21 16.51 -0.93 25.16
N TRP A 22 15.38 -1.14 25.83
CA TRP A 22 14.27 -0.18 25.85
C TRP A 22 14.61 1.03 26.71
N GLY A 23 14.14 2.19 26.28
CA GLY A 23 14.13 3.37 27.12
C GLY A 23 15.32 4.31 26.97
N LEU A 24 16.11 4.23 25.88
CA LEU A 24 17.26 5.12 25.72
C LEU A 24 16.89 6.49 25.16
N TYR A 25 15.87 6.61 24.34
CA TYR A 25 15.55 7.87 23.67
C TYR A 25 14.07 8.24 23.87
N THR A 26 13.81 9.53 24.05
CA THR A 26 12.45 10.09 24.13
C THR A 26 12.24 11.14 23.07
N LEU A 27 11.26 10.94 22.21
CA LEU A 27 10.79 11.93 21.24
C LEU A 27 9.67 12.75 21.85
N TYR A 28 9.73 14.08 21.69
CA TYR A 28 8.62 14.99 21.91
C TYR A 28 8.73 16.22 21.01
N ALA A 29 7.60 16.81 20.62
CA ALA A 29 7.56 18.08 19.92
C ALA A 29 6.98 19.17 20.83
N THR A 30 7.62 20.33 20.87
CA THR A 30 7.12 21.45 21.69
C THR A 30 5.81 21.97 21.09
N LYS A 31 4.75 21.99 21.87
CA LYS A 31 3.44 22.50 21.46
C LYS A 31 3.52 23.96 21.03
N ASN A 32 2.94 24.29 19.87
CA ASN A 32 3.04 25.59 19.22
C ASN A 32 4.49 26.06 18.97
N GLY A 33 5.45 25.13 19.03
CA GLY A 33 6.87 25.35 18.79
C GLY A 33 7.30 24.99 17.38
N THR A 34 8.56 25.29 17.12
CA THR A 34 9.21 25.00 15.81
C THR A 34 10.23 23.88 15.92
N GLN A 35 10.19 23.09 16.98
CA GLN A 35 11.17 22.02 17.21
C GLN A 35 10.53 20.74 17.74
N ALA A 36 11.12 19.63 17.35
CA ALA A 36 10.96 18.33 18.00
C ALA A 36 12.34 17.85 18.45
N PHE A 37 12.36 17.17 19.58
CA PHE A 37 13.57 16.71 20.23
C PHE A 37 13.54 15.20 20.43
N LEU A 38 14.63 14.55 20.07
CA LEU A 38 14.95 13.20 20.50
C LEU A 38 16.05 13.32 21.55
N ILE A 39 15.73 13.01 22.80
CA ILE A 39 16.65 13.17 23.94
C ILE A 39 17.03 11.81 24.52
N ASP A 40 18.22 11.74 25.12
CA ASP A 40 18.68 10.56 25.86
C ASP A 40 18.12 10.51 27.31
N THR A 41 18.51 9.50 28.06
CA THR A 41 18.10 9.32 29.46
C THR A 41 18.67 10.39 30.40
N ASN A 42 19.68 11.14 30.00
CA ASN A 42 20.20 12.31 30.73
C ASN A 42 19.46 13.60 30.35
N SER A 43 18.41 13.50 29.52
CA SER A 43 17.68 14.62 28.95
C SER A 43 18.54 15.52 28.03
N THR A 44 19.67 14.98 27.52
CA THR A 44 20.51 15.64 26.53
C THR A 44 19.92 15.40 25.14
N SER A 45 19.88 16.45 24.31
CA SER A 45 19.40 16.33 22.93
C SER A 45 20.35 15.43 22.13
N TYR A 46 19.85 14.30 21.68
CA TYR A 46 20.52 13.41 20.73
C TYR A 46 20.32 13.93 19.30
N HIS A 47 19.08 14.37 18.99
CA HIS A 47 18.74 15.00 17.72
C HIS A 47 17.67 16.08 17.91
N THR A 48 17.65 17.05 16.98
CA THR A 48 16.64 18.13 16.98
C THR A 48 16.22 18.44 15.56
N TRP A 49 14.94 18.26 15.28
CA TRP A 49 14.32 18.77 14.06
C TRP A 49 13.87 20.21 14.27
N THR A 50 14.12 21.06 13.26
CA THR A 50 13.66 22.46 13.27
C THR A 50 12.71 22.71 12.11
N PHE A 51 11.57 23.29 12.39
CA PHE A 51 10.49 23.51 11.44
C PHE A 51 10.31 24.99 11.11
N SER A 52 9.63 25.28 10.01
CA SER A 52 9.22 26.64 9.65
C SER A 52 8.34 27.25 10.75
N SER A 53 8.55 28.54 11.01
CA SER A 53 7.71 29.31 11.95
C SER A 53 6.23 29.44 11.53
N THR A 54 5.94 29.19 10.25
CA THR A 54 4.57 29.15 9.70
C THR A 54 3.93 27.77 9.80
N LYS A 55 4.66 26.75 10.28
CA LYS A 55 4.24 25.34 10.38
C LYS A 55 4.62 24.76 11.74
N LYS A 56 4.13 25.42 12.78
CA LYS A 56 4.41 25.02 14.18
C LYS A 56 3.75 23.68 14.51
N SER A 57 4.44 22.88 15.31
CA SER A 57 3.89 21.62 15.84
C SER A 57 2.67 21.88 16.71
N VAL A 58 1.66 21.04 16.63
CA VAL A 58 0.41 21.25 17.38
C VAL A 58 0.07 20.11 18.32
N TYR A 59 -0.01 18.87 17.84
CA TYR A 59 -0.48 17.78 18.69
C TYR A 59 0.56 16.65 18.80
N SER A 60 0.78 15.88 17.76
CA SER A 60 1.61 14.68 17.79
C SER A 60 2.84 14.75 16.90
N ALA A 61 3.86 13.99 17.28
CA ALA A 61 5.03 13.67 16.46
C ALA A 61 5.43 12.22 16.74
N TYR A 62 5.59 11.43 15.69
CA TYR A 62 5.93 10.02 15.73
C TYR A 62 7.24 9.79 15.00
N LEU A 63 8.09 8.92 15.55
CA LEU A 63 9.27 8.43 14.85
C LEU A 63 8.86 7.15 14.09
N ILE A 64 9.16 7.13 12.80
CA ILE A 64 8.96 5.97 11.94
C ILE A 64 10.30 5.40 11.49
N PRO A 65 10.37 4.16 11.02
CA PRO A 65 11.60 3.57 10.50
C PRO A 65 12.31 4.49 9.49
N GLY A 66 13.64 4.52 9.54
CA GLY A 66 14.47 5.45 8.75
C GLY A 66 14.64 6.82 9.41
N ASP A 67 14.39 6.91 10.72
CA ASP A 67 14.60 8.11 11.56
C ASP A 67 13.90 9.36 11.02
N THR A 68 12.75 9.13 10.41
CA THR A 68 11.84 10.16 9.91
C THR A 68 10.77 10.43 10.95
N ILE A 69 10.47 11.69 11.22
CA ILE A 69 9.30 12.03 12.04
C ILE A 69 8.09 12.34 11.17
N VAL A 70 6.92 11.85 11.59
CA VAL A 70 5.61 12.26 11.08
C VAL A 70 4.96 13.12 12.12
N ARG A 71 4.51 14.33 11.75
CA ARG A 71 3.97 15.30 12.71
C ARG A 71 2.78 16.06 12.18
N SER A 72 1.89 16.45 13.08
CA SER A 72 0.82 17.40 12.78
C SER A 72 1.28 18.85 12.94
N TYR A 73 0.76 19.75 12.11
CA TYR A 73 1.05 21.19 12.22
C TYR A 73 -0.15 22.03 11.75
N LYS A 74 -0.25 23.27 12.25
CA LYS A 74 -1.26 24.22 11.78
C LYS A 74 -0.69 25.13 10.70
N PRO A 75 -1.15 25.03 9.43
CA PRO A 75 -0.81 25.99 8.39
C PRO A 75 -1.30 27.39 8.77
N SER A 76 -0.47 28.42 8.56
CA SER A 76 -0.87 29.81 8.84
C SER A 76 -2.05 30.29 7.98
N ALA A 77 -2.27 29.63 6.82
CA ALA A 77 -3.41 29.91 5.93
C ALA A 77 -4.73 29.28 6.40
N ASN A 78 -4.70 28.35 7.37
CA ASN A 78 -5.92 27.74 7.91
C ASN A 78 -6.60 28.69 8.91
N THR A 79 -7.40 29.61 8.39
CA THR A 79 -8.24 30.54 9.16
C THR A 79 -9.72 30.21 9.08
N SER A 80 -10.07 29.16 8.32
CA SER A 80 -11.45 28.81 7.98
C SER A 80 -12.22 28.14 9.13
N TRP A 81 -11.49 27.49 10.03
CA TRP A 81 -12.06 26.78 11.17
C TRP A 81 -11.66 27.46 12.48
N ASN A 82 -12.66 27.92 13.20
CA ASN A 82 -12.46 28.57 14.51
C ASN A 82 -12.69 27.59 15.66
N THR A 83 -12.23 26.35 15.50
CA THR A 83 -12.19 25.35 16.57
C THR A 83 -10.75 25.20 17.05
N GLY A 84 -10.57 25.03 18.37
CA GLY A 84 -9.24 24.96 18.98
C GLY A 84 -8.30 23.89 18.38
N PRO A 85 -8.78 22.65 18.14
CA PRO A 85 -7.92 21.53 17.73
C PRO A 85 -7.64 21.47 16.21
N CYS A 86 -8.37 22.21 15.36
CA CYS A 86 -8.18 22.12 13.91
C CYS A 86 -6.80 22.59 13.51
N HIS A 87 -5.99 21.69 12.95
CA HIS A 87 -4.66 21.99 12.44
C HIS A 87 -4.59 21.92 10.91
N GLY A 88 -4.95 20.80 10.29
CA GLY A 88 -5.05 20.62 8.85
C GLY A 88 -3.75 20.34 8.12
N GLY A 89 -2.60 20.27 8.77
CA GLY A 89 -1.31 20.00 8.13
C GLY A 89 -0.58 18.80 8.72
N ILE A 90 0.10 18.02 7.86
CA ILE A 90 0.90 16.85 8.22
C ILE A 90 2.22 16.93 7.46
N GLN A 91 3.33 16.61 8.11
CA GLN A 91 4.64 16.51 7.47
C GLN A 91 5.38 15.23 7.85
N LYS A 92 6.10 14.65 6.88
CA LYS A 92 7.21 13.72 7.10
C LYS A 92 8.51 14.47 6.95
N VAL A 93 9.35 14.45 7.98
CA VAL A 93 10.63 15.17 8.00
C VAL A 93 11.73 14.18 8.34
N THR A 94 12.68 14.02 7.42
CA THR A 94 13.81 13.11 7.56
C THR A 94 14.81 13.56 8.63
N TRP A 95 15.76 12.70 8.97
CA TRP A 95 16.77 12.98 9.98
C TRP A 95 17.55 14.26 9.70
N ASP A 96 17.92 14.53 8.45
CA ASP A 96 18.65 15.73 8.05
C ASP A 96 17.81 17.01 8.00
N GLY A 97 16.53 16.92 8.36
CA GLY A 97 15.58 18.03 8.36
C GLY A 97 14.90 18.30 7.01
N THR A 98 15.15 17.45 6.00
CA THR A 98 14.46 17.56 4.71
C THR A 98 12.98 17.20 4.88
N VAL A 99 12.09 18.03 4.34
CA VAL A 99 10.65 17.74 4.30
C VAL A 99 10.38 16.80 3.13
N ALA A 100 10.25 15.51 3.43
CA ALA A 100 9.99 14.49 2.43
C ALA A 100 8.53 14.50 1.94
N TRP A 101 7.61 14.91 2.81
CA TRP A 101 6.19 15.02 2.48
C TRP A 101 5.53 16.13 3.30
N ASP A 102 4.68 16.93 2.64
CA ASP A 102 3.96 18.06 3.24
C ASP A 102 2.54 18.11 2.70
N PHE A 103 1.60 17.64 3.47
CA PHE A 103 0.21 17.48 3.05
C PHE A 103 -0.72 18.33 3.90
N THR A 104 -1.77 18.88 3.26
CA THR A 104 -2.80 19.65 3.95
C THR A 104 -4.18 19.05 3.70
N TYR A 105 -4.95 18.92 4.78
CA TYR A 105 -6.30 18.38 4.75
C TYR A 105 -7.26 19.29 5.51
N TYR A 106 -7.71 20.34 4.85
CA TYR A 106 -8.75 21.23 5.36
C TYR A 106 -9.44 21.97 4.20
N ALA A 107 -10.75 22.19 4.34
CA ALA A 107 -11.57 23.05 3.48
C ALA A 107 -12.61 23.77 4.33
N ALA A 108 -12.94 25.00 3.97
CA ALA A 108 -13.90 25.81 4.73
C ALA A 108 -15.30 25.20 4.65
N ASN A 109 -15.97 25.03 5.80
CA ASN A 109 -17.30 24.45 5.92
C ASN A 109 -17.45 23.08 5.23
N ASP A 110 -16.41 22.28 5.27
CA ASP A 110 -16.35 20.93 4.69
C ASP A 110 -15.59 19.99 5.64
N TYR A 111 -14.26 20.08 5.70
CA TYR A 111 -13.46 19.23 6.57
C TYR A 111 -12.22 19.94 7.14
N CYS A 112 -11.72 19.44 8.26
CA CYS A 112 -10.43 19.86 8.81
C CYS A 112 -9.80 18.77 9.68
N ALA A 113 -8.58 18.33 9.32
CA ALA A 113 -7.81 17.47 10.20
C ALA A 113 -7.53 18.14 11.54
N HIS A 114 -7.72 17.39 12.63
CA HIS A 114 -7.54 17.89 13.98
C HIS A 114 -6.91 16.85 14.88
N HIS A 115 -6.41 17.27 16.04
CA HIS A 115 -5.76 16.44 17.06
C HIS A 115 -4.71 15.51 16.49
N ASP A 116 -4.97 14.21 16.50
CA ASP A 116 -3.98 13.17 16.32
C ASP A 116 -3.92 12.62 14.90
N ILE A 117 -2.82 11.95 14.61
CA ILE A 117 -2.54 11.21 13.38
C ILE A 117 -1.91 9.87 13.77
N CYS A 118 -2.08 8.84 12.95
CA CYS A 118 -1.41 7.56 13.15
C CYS A 118 -0.63 7.16 11.88
N PRO A 119 0.73 7.19 11.90
CA PRO A 119 1.53 6.62 10.84
C PRO A 119 1.34 5.10 10.77
N MET A 120 1.08 4.58 9.58
CA MET A 120 0.85 3.15 9.36
C MET A 120 2.12 2.45 8.84
N PRO A 121 2.27 1.13 9.09
CA PRO A 121 3.41 0.34 8.61
C PRO A 121 3.59 0.36 7.09
N ASN A 122 2.48 0.46 6.33
CA ASN A 122 2.49 0.56 4.86
C ASN A 122 2.97 1.94 4.33
N GLY A 123 3.34 2.86 5.21
CA GLY A 123 3.80 4.21 4.88
C GLY A 123 2.69 5.23 4.67
N ASN A 124 1.42 4.85 4.79
CA ASN A 124 0.30 5.78 4.79
C ASN A 124 0.14 6.46 6.16
N VAL A 125 -0.79 7.39 6.27
CA VAL A 125 -1.08 8.09 7.52
C VAL A 125 -2.59 8.15 7.70
N LEU A 126 -3.08 7.63 8.84
CA LEU A 126 -4.44 7.87 9.29
C LEU A 126 -4.51 9.24 9.97
N LEU A 127 -5.60 9.93 9.75
CA LEU A 127 -5.89 11.22 10.39
C LEU A 127 -7.35 11.32 10.80
N ILE A 128 -7.57 11.97 11.92
CA ILE A 128 -8.89 12.37 12.40
C ILE A 128 -9.24 13.71 11.74
N SER A 129 -10.48 13.85 11.29
CA SER A 129 -10.97 15.08 10.69
C SER A 129 -12.42 15.37 11.08
N TYR A 130 -12.72 16.63 11.29
CA TYR A 130 -14.11 17.06 11.28
C TYR A 130 -14.72 16.85 9.90
N ASP A 131 -16.00 16.50 9.90
CA ASP A 131 -16.90 16.40 8.77
C ASP A 131 -18.05 17.41 9.03
N TYR A 132 -18.05 18.53 8.30
CA TYR A 132 -19.05 19.59 8.52
C TYR A 132 -20.39 19.18 7.92
N ARG A 133 -21.43 19.25 8.76
CA ARG A 133 -22.82 19.06 8.34
C ARG A 133 -23.62 20.33 8.63
N SER A 134 -24.34 20.81 7.63
CA SER A 134 -25.22 21.96 7.79
C SER A 134 -26.37 21.67 8.78
N ALA A 135 -26.96 22.70 9.31
CA ALA A 135 -28.15 22.57 10.19
C ALA A 135 -29.31 21.81 9.52
N THR A 136 -29.43 21.94 8.19
CA THR A 136 -30.47 21.23 7.42
C THR A 136 -30.17 19.74 7.36
N GLU A 137 -28.94 19.34 7.06
CA GLU A 137 -28.52 17.93 7.05
C GLU A 137 -28.67 17.32 8.44
N ALA A 138 -28.18 18.01 9.49
CA ALA A 138 -28.30 17.53 10.87
C ALA A 138 -29.77 17.32 11.27
N THR A 139 -30.65 18.26 10.91
CA THR A 139 -32.08 18.13 11.18
C THR A 139 -32.71 16.98 10.38
N GLN A 140 -32.28 16.76 9.13
CA GLN A 140 -32.75 15.63 8.33
C GLN A 140 -32.27 14.29 8.88
N ALA A 141 -31.05 14.21 9.38
CA ALA A 141 -30.51 13.05 10.08
C ALA A 141 -31.15 12.77 11.45
N GLY A 142 -32.06 13.62 11.90
CA GLY A 142 -32.82 13.44 13.16
C GLY A 142 -32.20 14.13 14.38
N SER A 143 -31.28 15.08 14.20
CA SER A 143 -30.80 15.91 15.30
C SER A 143 -31.92 16.75 15.88
N SER A 144 -32.05 16.75 17.19
CA SER A 144 -32.98 17.61 17.97
C SER A 144 -32.52 19.08 18.02
N SER A 145 -31.27 19.35 17.68
CA SER A 145 -30.68 20.68 17.61
C SER A 145 -30.76 21.26 16.20
N SER A 146 -31.04 22.56 16.09
CA SER A 146 -31.05 23.29 14.84
C SER A 146 -29.69 23.89 14.45
N ASN A 147 -28.62 23.53 15.13
CA ASN A 147 -27.27 24.01 14.86
C ASN A 147 -26.58 23.18 13.77
N VAL A 148 -25.54 23.75 13.16
CA VAL A 148 -24.58 22.99 12.37
C VAL A 148 -23.96 21.88 13.24
N PHE A 149 -23.48 20.82 12.60
CA PHE A 149 -22.91 19.68 13.28
C PHE A 149 -21.51 19.38 12.72
N TYR A 150 -20.53 19.31 13.60
CA TYR A 150 -19.21 18.82 13.26
C TYR A 150 -19.17 17.34 13.61
N SER A 151 -19.46 16.51 12.60
CA SER A 151 -19.28 15.07 12.69
C SER A 151 -17.79 14.74 12.63
N GLU A 152 -17.47 13.48 12.79
CA GLU A 152 -16.11 12.98 12.78
C GLU A 152 -15.92 12.06 11.58
N LYS A 153 -14.71 12.07 11.02
CA LYS A 153 -14.28 11.08 10.02
C LYS A 153 -12.82 10.70 10.21
N ILE A 154 -12.46 9.54 9.71
CA ILE A 154 -11.10 9.05 9.65
C ILE A 154 -10.74 8.89 8.18
N VAL A 155 -9.53 9.30 7.83
CA VAL A 155 -9.04 9.27 6.45
C VAL A 155 -7.65 8.63 6.43
N GLU A 156 -7.46 7.64 5.55
CA GLU A 156 -6.13 7.10 5.25
C GLU A 156 -5.58 7.77 4.00
N VAL A 157 -4.43 8.44 4.15
CA VAL A 157 -3.75 9.15 3.07
C VAL A 157 -2.48 8.41 2.68
N LYS A 158 -2.39 8.03 1.41
CA LYS A 158 -1.17 7.50 0.77
C LYS A 158 -0.38 8.65 0.15
N PRO A 159 0.85 8.93 0.60
CA PRO A 159 1.72 9.88 -0.07
C PRO A 159 2.01 9.47 -1.52
N THR A 160 1.92 10.40 -2.46
CA THR A 160 2.18 10.16 -3.89
C THR A 160 3.23 11.10 -4.50
N GLY A 161 3.76 12.00 -3.70
CA GLY A 161 4.79 12.97 -4.07
C GLY A 161 5.06 13.92 -2.92
N PRO A 162 6.00 14.85 -3.03
CA PRO A 162 6.44 15.69 -1.91
C PRO A 162 5.34 16.54 -1.26
N THR A 163 4.27 16.86 -2.00
CA THR A 163 3.13 17.68 -1.52
C THR A 163 1.78 17.10 -1.90
N SER A 164 1.75 15.86 -2.40
CA SER A 164 0.55 15.20 -2.87
C SER A 164 0.27 13.91 -2.11
N GLY A 165 -0.99 13.53 -2.04
CA GLY A 165 -1.47 12.28 -1.48
C GLY A 165 -2.81 11.93 -2.09
N ILE A 166 -3.15 10.64 -2.11
CA ILE A 166 -4.48 10.15 -2.45
C ILE A 166 -5.10 9.54 -1.20
N ILE A 167 -6.40 9.76 -1.06
CA ILE A 167 -7.18 9.09 -0.04
C ILE A 167 -7.45 7.68 -0.56
N VAL A 168 -7.07 6.67 0.24
CA VAL A 168 -7.21 5.27 -0.12
C VAL A 168 -8.29 4.57 0.69
N TRP A 169 -8.68 5.14 1.83
CA TRP A 169 -9.76 4.67 2.66
C TRP A 169 -10.34 5.85 3.48
N GLU A 170 -11.66 5.83 3.70
CA GLU A 170 -12.39 6.80 4.53
C GLU A 170 -13.49 6.10 5.32
N TRP A 171 -13.71 6.58 6.52
CA TRP A 171 -14.80 6.22 7.41
C TRP A 171 -15.47 7.49 7.94
N TYR A 172 -16.78 7.54 7.93
CA TYR A 172 -17.57 8.68 8.41
C TYR A 172 -18.48 8.24 9.55
N LEU A 173 -18.34 8.87 10.70
CA LEU A 173 -19.28 8.67 11.82
C LEU A 173 -20.72 8.98 11.40
N TRP A 174 -20.89 9.87 10.42
CA TRP A 174 -22.19 10.24 9.87
C TRP A 174 -22.99 9.06 9.31
N ASP A 175 -22.35 8.09 8.76
CA ASP A 175 -22.97 6.91 8.15
C ASP A 175 -23.43 5.89 9.22
N HIS A 176 -22.99 6.05 10.48
CA HIS A 176 -23.23 5.16 11.61
C HIS A 176 -24.03 5.85 12.72
N MET A 177 -24.87 6.83 12.36
CA MET A 177 -25.76 7.52 13.30
C MET A 177 -27.10 6.80 13.42
N CYS A 178 -27.70 6.89 14.62
CA CYS A 178 -29.09 6.52 14.87
C CYS A 178 -29.81 7.59 15.70
N GLN A 179 -31.14 7.55 15.75
CA GLN A 179 -31.97 8.40 16.59
C GLN A 179 -33.36 7.80 16.80
N ASP A 180 -33.97 8.05 17.96
CA ASP A 180 -35.36 7.69 18.30
C ASP A 180 -36.28 8.91 18.53
N TYR A 181 -35.75 10.10 18.20
CA TYR A 181 -36.40 11.39 18.41
C TYR A 181 -37.54 11.68 17.45
N ASN A 182 -37.40 11.33 16.17
CA ASN A 182 -38.36 11.67 15.12
C ASN A 182 -38.42 10.61 14.01
N SER A 183 -39.51 9.83 13.98
CA SER A 183 -39.72 8.74 13.02
C SER A 183 -39.91 9.19 11.56
N ALA A 184 -40.06 10.49 11.28
CA ALA A 184 -40.16 11.04 9.94
C ALA A 184 -38.80 11.49 9.38
N LYS A 185 -37.73 11.30 10.13
CA LYS A 185 -36.35 11.67 9.77
C LYS A 185 -35.50 10.43 9.51
N ASP A 186 -34.35 10.66 8.88
CA ASP A 186 -33.37 9.61 8.58
C ASP A 186 -32.80 9.02 9.88
N ASN A 187 -32.16 7.85 9.77
CA ASN A 187 -31.49 7.14 10.89
C ASN A 187 -32.43 6.76 12.05
N TYR A 188 -33.76 6.71 11.79
CA TYR A 188 -34.72 6.40 12.84
C TYR A 188 -34.68 4.91 13.23
N VAL A 189 -34.53 4.69 14.51
CA VAL A 189 -34.70 3.40 15.19
C VAL A 189 -35.76 3.54 16.27
N SER A 190 -36.38 2.45 16.70
CA SER A 190 -37.43 2.49 17.77
C SER A 190 -36.86 2.83 19.15
N ASN A 191 -35.59 2.51 19.37
CA ASN A 191 -34.87 2.75 20.64
C ASN A 191 -33.35 2.72 20.34
N THR A 192 -32.68 3.83 20.53
CA THR A 192 -31.22 3.94 20.29
C THR A 192 -30.41 3.03 21.22
N ASN A 193 -30.94 2.65 22.38
CA ASN A 193 -30.27 1.75 23.32
C ASN A 193 -30.15 0.30 22.82
N ASP A 194 -30.93 -0.08 21.78
CA ASP A 194 -30.87 -1.42 21.20
C ASP A 194 -29.77 -1.49 20.10
N HIS A 195 -29.11 -0.37 19.77
CA HIS A 195 -28.12 -0.19 18.75
C HIS A 195 -26.77 0.32 19.30
N PRO A 196 -26.11 -0.45 20.17
CA PRO A 196 -24.81 -0.02 20.73
C PRO A 196 -23.71 0.10 19.68
N GLU A 197 -23.86 -0.51 18.51
CA GLU A 197 -22.97 -0.44 17.35
C GLU A 197 -23.07 0.89 16.60
N LEU A 198 -24.12 1.71 16.89
CA LEU A 198 -24.35 3.00 16.25
C LEU A 198 -24.19 4.17 17.24
N MET A 199 -24.10 5.38 16.72
CA MET A 199 -24.02 6.60 17.52
C MET A 199 -25.37 7.30 17.56
N ASP A 200 -25.93 7.49 18.75
CA ASP A 200 -27.10 8.36 18.91
C ASP A 200 -26.73 9.82 18.63
N ILE A 201 -27.26 10.38 17.53
CA ILE A 201 -27.01 11.76 17.12
C ILE A 201 -27.47 12.78 18.17
N ASN A 202 -28.39 12.39 19.04
CA ASN A 202 -28.94 13.22 20.11
C ASN A 202 -28.27 12.99 21.47
N TYR A 203 -27.40 11.98 21.60
CA TYR A 203 -26.61 11.84 22.82
C TYR A 203 -25.66 13.02 22.96
N ASN A 204 -25.76 13.74 24.03
CA ASN A 204 -25.19 15.06 24.16
C ASN A 204 -24.08 15.10 25.22
N GLY A 205 -22.84 14.86 24.73
CA GLY A 205 -21.67 15.02 25.59
C GLY A 205 -21.30 16.48 25.89
N SER A 206 -21.53 17.40 24.94
CA SER A 206 -21.10 18.80 25.02
C SER A 206 -22.24 19.84 24.93
N GLY A 207 -23.48 19.42 25.09
CA GLY A 207 -24.64 20.28 24.96
C GLY A 207 -24.96 20.60 23.48
N ASN A 208 -25.37 21.84 23.20
CA ASN A 208 -25.74 22.28 21.87
C ASN A 208 -24.56 22.81 21.03
N LEU A 209 -23.33 22.49 21.37
CA LEU A 209 -22.17 22.87 20.57
C LEU A 209 -22.15 22.12 19.24
N PRO A 210 -21.65 22.72 18.16
CA PRO A 210 -21.45 22.02 16.89
C PRO A 210 -20.57 20.77 17.03
N ASP A 211 -19.48 20.87 17.77
CA ASP A 211 -18.54 19.80 18.09
C ASP A 211 -19.04 19.05 19.33
N ARG A 212 -19.69 17.91 19.12
CA ARG A 212 -20.36 17.16 20.21
C ARG A 212 -19.59 15.98 20.74
N TYR A 213 -18.74 15.38 19.90
CA TYR A 213 -18.06 14.12 20.21
C TYR A 213 -16.58 14.33 20.46
N HIS A 214 -15.93 15.14 19.65
CA HIS A 214 -14.56 15.59 19.82
C HIS A 214 -13.58 14.42 19.86
N MET A 215 -13.45 13.72 18.72
CA MET A 215 -12.44 12.66 18.55
C MET A 215 -11.04 13.25 18.74
N ASN A 216 -10.16 12.60 19.51
CA ASN A 216 -8.90 13.24 19.90
C ASN A 216 -7.70 12.31 20.08
N GLY A 217 -7.86 11.02 19.88
CA GLY A 217 -6.78 10.04 19.82
C GLY A 217 -7.12 8.97 18.80
N ILE A 218 -6.11 8.47 18.09
CA ILE A 218 -6.25 7.41 17.10
C ILE A 218 -5.01 6.51 17.14
N ASP A 219 -5.24 5.19 17.14
CA ASP A 219 -4.20 4.19 16.99
C ASP A 219 -4.66 3.06 16.07
N TYR A 220 -3.71 2.36 15.45
CA TYR A 220 -3.94 1.30 14.49
C TYR A 220 -3.25 0.01 14.91
N ASN A 221 -4.00 -1.07 14.93
CA ASN A 221 -3.49 -2.41 15.17
C ASN A 221 -3.38 -3.16 13.84
N GLU A 222 -2.15 -3.41 13.38
CA GLU A 222 -1.87 -4.06 12.11
C GLU A 222 -2.30 -5.53 12.09
N GLU A 223 -2.17 -6.25 13.20
CA GLU A 223 -2.52 -7.68 13.28
C GLU A 223 -4.04 -7.90 13.18
N LEU A 224 -4.81 -7.00 13.80
CA LEU A 224 -6.26 -7.04 13.79
C LEU A 224 -6.88 -6.31 12.59
N ASP A 225 -6.10 -5.45 11.92
CA ASP A 225 -6.56 -4.47 10.93
C ASP A 225 -7.72 -3.62 11.46
N GLN A 226 -7.52 -3.04 12.65
CA GLN A 226 -8.53 -2.27 13.38
C GLN A 226 -7.97 -0.93 13.85
N ILE A 227 -8.87 0.04 13.95
CA ILE A 227 -8.58 1.38 14.47
C ILE A 227 -9.26 1.55 15.81
N VAL A 228 -8.56 2.10 16.81
CA VAL A 228 -9.14 2.58 18.06
C VAL A 228 -9.12 4.09 18.10
N VAL A 229 -10.21 4.70 18.58
CA VAL A 229 -10.32 6.15 18.78
C VAL A 229 -10.89 6.49 20.15
N SER A 230 -10.46 7.63 20.70
CA SER A 230 -11.08 8.25 21.87
C SER A 230 -11.95 9.45 21.47
N MET A 231 -13.12 9.58 22.11
CA MET A 231 -14.02 10.71 21.95
C MET A 231 -14.22 11.44 23.30
N HIS A 232 -13.63 12.62 23.38
CA HIS A 232 -13.48 13.41 24.61
C HIS A 232 -14.81 13.66 25.30
N PHE A 233 -15.78 14.26 24.59
CA PHE A 233 -17.05 14.65 25.21
C PHE A 233 -17.98 13.46 25.50
N LEU A 234 -17.70 12.31 24.91
CA LEU A 234 -18.41 11.07 25.23
C LEU A 234 -17.80 10.30 26.40
N ASN A 235 -16.57 10.63 26.79
CA ASN A 235 -15.82 9.85 27.78
C ASN A 235 -15.77 8.36 27.39
N SER A 236 -15.51 8.09 26.10
CA SER A 236 -15.58 6.74 25.54
C SER A 236 -14.50 6.49 24.52
N VAL A 237 -14.19 5.21 24.36
CA VAL A 237 -13.28 4.67 23.36
C VAL A 237 -14.08 3.77 22.42
N PHE A 238 -13.73 3.75 21.14
CA PHE A 238 -14.41 3.00 20.09
C PHE A 238 -13.40 2.25 19.24
N VAL A 239 -13.78 1.05 18.78
CA VAL A 239 -13.00 0.25 17.83
C VAL A 239 -13.79 0.10 16.53
N ILE A 240 -13.10 0.25 15.40
CA ILE A 240 -13.64 0.28 14.04
C ILE A 240 -12.86 -0.73 13.19
N ASP A 241 -13.54 -1.45 12.28
CA ASP A 241 -12.93 -2.38 11.33
C ASP A 241 -12.29 -1.60 10.16
N HIS A 242 -10.97 -1.63 10.06
CA HIS A 242 -10.25 -1.00 8.95
C HIS A 242 -10.08 -1.95 7.74
N SER A 243 -10.31 -3.25 7.91
CA SER A 243 -10.22 -4.24 6.82
C SER A 243 -11.30 -4.07 5.73
N THR A 244 -12.18 -3.10 5.91
CA THR A 244 -13.25 -2.72 4.98
C THR A 244 -12.72 -1.96 3.77
N THR A 245 -13.39 -2.09 2.62
CA THR A 245 -13.31 -1.07 1.57
C THR A 245 -14.03 0.21 2.04
N THR A 246 -13.75 1.37 1.44
CA THR A 246 -14.48 2.62 1.74
C THR A 246 -16.01 2.45 1.60
N ALA A 247 -16.46 1.65 0.63
CA ALA A 247 -17.89 1.38 0.44
C ALA A 247 -18.49 0.51 1.56
N GLU A 248 -17.74 -0.45 2.08
CA GLU A 248 -18.14 -1.25 3.24
C GLU A 248 -18.06 -0.42 4.53
N ALA A 249 -17.03 0.43 4.66
CA ALA A 249 -16.89 1.36 5.79
C ALA A 249 -18.04 2.37 5.89
N ALA A 250 -18.74 2.66 4.79
CA ALA A 250 -19.95 3.49 4.76
C ALA A 250 -21.25 2.65 4.95
N SER A 251 -21.15 1.36 5.24
CA SER A 251 -22.28 0.45 5.37
C SER A 251 -22.25 -0.31 6.69
N HIS A 252 -23.30 -1.10 6.95
CA HIS A 252 -23.46 -1.93 8.15
C HIS A 252 -23.05 -3.40 7.89
N SER A 253 -22.25 -3.67 6.86
CA SER A 253 -21.80 -5.03 6.52
C SER A 253 -20.51 -5.00 5.71
N GLY A 254 -19.68 -6.03 5.84
CA GLY A 254 -18.38 -6.13 5.19
C GLY A 254 -17.23 -6.10 6.19
N GLY A 255 -16.00 -6.16 5.69
CA GLY A 255 -14.80 -6.29 6.49
C GLY A 255 -14.66 -7.65 7.19
N ASN A 256 -13.56 -7.82 7.93
CA ASN A 256 -13.27 -9.06 8.67
C ASN A 256 -14.27 -9.35 9.79
N ALA A 257 -14.83 -8.31 10.38
CA ALA A 257 -15.86 -8.42 11.43
C ALA A 257 -17.28 -8.54 10.88
N THR A 258 -17.50 -8.39 9.58
CA THR A 258 -18.80 -8.44 8.88
C THR A 258 -19.81 -7.37 9.30
N MET A 259 -19.37 -6.32 9.99
CA MET A 259 -20.19 -5.22 10.50
C MET A 259 -20.03 -3.91 9.70
N GLY A 260 -19.25 -3.94 8.60
CA GLY A 260 -18.93 -2.72 7.86
C GLY A 260 -18.21 -1.70 8.73
N GLY A 261 -18.62 -0.44 8.70
CA GLY A 261 -18.04 0.62 9.52
C GLY A 261 -18.70 0.84 10.87
N ASP A 262 -19.64 -0.03 11.31
CA ASP A 262 -20.24 0.07 12.63
C ASP A 262 -19.20 -0.18 13.73
N PHE A 263 -19.43 0.35 14.92
CA PHE A 263 -18.54 0.12 16.05
C PHE A 263 -18.47 -1.34 16.43
N LEU A 264 -17.28 -1.93 16.33
CA LEU A 264 -17.03 -3.29 16.81
C LEU A 264 -17.08 -3.37 18.34
N TYR A 265 -16.69 -2.29 18.99
CA TYR A 265 -16.60 -2.19 20.44
C TYR A 265 -16.63 -0.74 20.89
N ARG A 266 -17.20 -0.50 22.07
CA ARG A 266 -17.11 0.79 22.78
C ARG A 266 -17.04 0.57 24.28
N TRP A 267 -16.33 1.47 24.97
CA TRP A 267 -16.15 1.37 26.41
C TRP A 267 -15.88 2.75 27.03
N GLY A 268 -16.29 2.91 28.29
CA GLY A 268 -15.99 4.11 29.08
C GLY A 268 -17.22 4.75 29.66
N ASN A 269 -18.20 5.16 28.87
CA ASN A 269 -19.44 5.80 29.33
C ASN A 269 -20.68 4.96 28.95
N PRO A 270 -21.18 4.13 29.85
CA PRO A 270 -22.32 3.27 29.56
C PRO A 270 -23.59 4.03 29.14
N ALA A 271 -23.83 5.21 29.71
CA ALA A 271 -25.02 5.99 29.41
C ALA A 271 -25.09 6.41 27.92
N SER A 272 -23.96 6.47 27.21
CA SER A 272 -23.91 6.84 25.79
C SER A 272 -24.50 5.78 24.84
N TYR A 273 -24.87 4.60 25.35
CA TYR A 273 -25.51 3.50 24.60
C TYR A 273 -26.52 2.73 25.46
N GLY A 274 -27.17 3.43 26.39
CA GLY A 274 -28.26 2.88 27.19
C GLY A 274 -27.90 1.78 28.19
N ALA A 275 -26.61 1.54 28.42
CA ALA A 275 -26.18 0.58 29.43
C ALA A 275 -26.11 1.23 30.81
N THR A 276 -26.28 0.39 31.85
CA THR A 276 -26.12 0.81 33.23
C THR A 276 -24.73 0.45 33.72
N GLY A 277 -24.07 1.40 34.39
CA GLY A 277 -22.71 1.19 34.90
C GLY A 277 -22.03 2.50 35.30
N THR A 278 -20.81 2.38 35.79
CA THR A 278 -19.98 3.53 36.14
C THR A 278 -19.26 4.05 34.90
N THR A 279 -19.29 5.36 34.68
CA THR A 279 -18.43 6.01 33.69
C THR A 279 -16.97 5.88 34.11
N MET A 280 -16.13 5.27 33.26
CA MET A 280 -14.74 4.92 33.57
C MET A 280 -13.78 6.07 33.30
N PHE A 281 -14.16 6.98 32.41
CA PHE A 281 -13.34 8.14 32.04
C PHE A 281 -13.98 9.45 32.46
N ASN A 282 -13.13 10.40 32.77
CA ASN A 282 -13.47 11.81 32.86
C ASN A 282 -12.46 12.56 32.03
N THR A 283 -12.90 13.02 30.85
CA THR A 283 -11.99 13.65 29.85
C THR A 283 -10.94 12.68 29.33
N ILE A 284 -11.30 11.86 28.33
CA ILE A 284 -10.41 10.86 27.73
C ILE A 284 -9.57 11.46 26.60
N HIS A 285 -8.29 11.06 26.52
CA HIS A 285 -7.39 11.22 25.36
C HIS A 285 -6.60 9.94 25.12
N ASP A 286 -5.84 9.88 24.01
CA ASP A 286 -4.79 8.91 23.74
C ASP A 286 -5.26 7.46 23.93
N ALA A 287 -6.35 7.07 23.24
CA ALA A 287 -6.72 5.65 23.19
C ALA A 287 -5.77 4.90 22.28
N HIS A 288 -5.16 3.81 22.78
CA HIS A 288 -4.21 3.01 22.02
C HIS A 288 -4.18 1.55 22.50
N TRP A 289 -3.63 0.66 21.67
CA TRP A 289 -3.28 -0.69 22.09
C TRP A 289 -1.95 -0.70 22.84
N VAL A 290 -1.92 -1.43 23.94
CA VAL A 290 -0.68 -1.77 24.60
C VAL A 290 0.04 -2.80 23.75
N SER A 291 1.32 -2.57 23.46
CA SER A 291 2.12 -3.49 22.63
C SER A 291 2.07 -4.93 23.15
N SER A 292 2.01 -5.91 22.25
CA SER A 292 2.09 -7.34 22.53
C SER A 292 3.36 -7.73 23.30
N ASP A 293 4.42 -6.93 23.20
CA ASP A 293 5.67 -7.10 23.95
C ASP A 293 5.58 -6.67 25.42
N ASN A 294 4.50 -6.03 25.83
CA ASN A 294 4.36 -5.61 27.23
C ASN A 294 4.14 -6.82 28.14
N PRO A 295 4.95 -7.00 29.20
CA PRO A 295 4.88 -8.22 30.02
C PRO A 295 3.64 -8.31 30.92
N ASN A 296 2.93 -7.19 31.12
CA ASN A 296 1.82 -7.10 32.08
C ASN A 296 0.43 -7.05 31.41
N TYR A 297 0.34 -6.36 30.28
CA TYR A 297 -0.94 -6.06 29.61
C TYR A 297 -0.83 -6.16 28.09
N PRO A 298 -0.31 -7.28 27.53
CA PRO A 298 -0.17 -7.43 26.08
C PRO A 298 -1.55 -7.33 25.40
N ASP A 299 -1.65 -6.56 24.34
CA ASP A 299 -2.85 -6.38 23.49
C ASP A 299 -4.08 -5.79 24.21
N TYR A 300 -3.90 -5.27 25.42
CA TYR A 300 -4.96 -4.54 26.12
C TYR A 300 -5.13 -3.15 25.50
N LEU A 301 -6.30 -2.55 25.72
CA LEU A 301 -6.53 -1.15 25.42
C LEU A 301 -6.12 -0.26 26.60
N CYS A 302 -5.63 0.91 26.28
CA CYS A 302 -5.23 1.93 27.24
C CYS A 302 -5.86 3.28 26.86
N GLY A 303 -6.15 4.11 27.87
CA GLY A 303 -6.61 5.47 27.67
C GLY A 303 -6.02 6.41 28.72
N TYR A 304 -5.69 7.61 28.28
CA TYR A 304 -5.23 8.70 29.12
C TYR A 304 -6.44 9.44 29.71
N ASN A 305 -6.77 9.11 30.95
CA ASN A 305 -7.96 9.60 31.68
C ASN A 305 -7.61 10.89 32.42
N ASN A 306 -7.83 12.03 31.81
CA ASN A 306 -7.30 13.32 32.26
C ASN A 306 -7.70 13.68 33.71
N GLU A 307 -8.93 13.44 34.10
CA GLU A 307 -9.47 13.82 35.42
C GLU A 307 -10.16 12.65 36.13
N GLY A 308 -10.04 11.41 35.62
CA GLY A 308 -10.78 10.24 36.16
C GLY A 308 -10.06 9.50 37.28
N GLY A 309 -8.89 9.93 37.70
CA GLY A 309 -8.18 9.36 38.84
C GLY A 309 -8.69 9.88 40.17
N THR A 310 -8.22 9.28 41.27
CA THR A 310 -8.58 9.67 42.63
C THR A 310 -8.32 11.15 42.85
N GLY A 311 -9.36 11.87 43.33
CA GLY A 311 -9.28 13.32 43.58
C GLY A 311 -9.20 14.20 42.32
N GLY A 312 -9.71 13.72 41.17
CA GLY A 312 -9.69 14.47 39.91
C GLY A 312 -8.29 14.58 39.30
N LYS A 313 -7.41 13.66 39.63
CA LYS A 313 -6.08 13.57 39.06
C LYS A 313 -6.11 12.83 37.72
N THR A 314 -5.10 13.04 36.92
CA THR A 314 -4.90 12.23 35.72
C THR A 314 -4.63 10.78 36.09
N ALA A 315 -5.23 9.85 35.34
CA ALA A 315 -4.97 8.43 35.50
C ALA A 315 -4.70 7.76 34.15
N ILE A 316 -3.89 6.74 34.18
CA ILE A 316 -3.69 5.83 33.05
C ILE A 316 -4.55 4.61 33.31
N THR A 317 -5.51 4.36 32.43
CA THR A 317 -6.52 3.31 32.61
C THR A 317 -6.34 2.26 31.53
N ILE A 318 -6.12 1.00 31.94
CA ILE A 318 -5.85 -0.15 31.06
C ILE A 318 -6.93 -1.21 31.28
N TRP A 319 -7.50 -1.74 30.21
CA TRP A 319 -8.52 -2.78 30.28
C TRP A 319 -8.33 -3.82 29.18
N ASN A 320 -8.80 -5.05 29.48
CA ASN A 320 -8.80 -6.14 28.52
C ASN A 320 -10.11 -6.11 27.72
N PRO A 321 -10.09 -5.71 26.44
CA PRO A 321 -11.29 -5.76 25.63
C PRO A 321 -11.69 -7.23 25.40
N PRO A 322 -13.00 -7.56 25.39
CA PRO A 322 -13.48 -8.93 25.29
C PRO A 322 -13.43 -9.45 23.85
N TYR A 323 -12.24 -9.48 23.25
CA TYR A 323 -11.98 -9.84 21.87
C TYR A 323 -11.91 -11.35 21.67
N SER A 324 -12.53 -11.86 20.61
CA SER A 324 -12.45 -13.27 20.19
C SER A 324 -12.80 -13.42 18.71
N GLY A 325 -11.87 -13.92 17.90
CA GLY A 325 -12.11 -14.31 16.51
C GLY A 325 -12.71 -13.21 15.63
N ASN A 326 -12.05 -12.07 15.50
CA ASN A 326 -12.44 -10.87 14.73
C ASN A 326 -13.64 -10.10 15.30
N SER A 327 -14.13 -10.40 16.49
CA SER A 327 -15.25 -9.71 17.11
C SER A 327 -15.03 -9.46 18.60
N TYR A 328 -15.86 -8.57 19.16
CA TYR A 328 -15.90 -8.28 20.60
C TYR A 328 -17.21 -8.79 21.18
N THR A 329 -17.17 -9.26 22.43
CA THR A 329 -18.42 -9.53 23.17
C THR A 329 -19.02 -8.18 23.58
N PHE A 330 -19.92 -7.68 22.74
CA PHE A 330 -20.52 -6.37 22.84
C PHE A 330 -22.04 -6.48 22.56
N SER A 331 -22.89 -5.96 23.45
CA SER A 331 -24.33 -6.03 23.27
C SER A 331 -25.04 -4.93 24.06
N ALA A 332 -26.26 -4.61 23.64
CA ALA A 332 -27.12 -3.61 24.26
C ALA A 332 -27.25 -3.80 25.78
N GLY A 333 -27.20 -2.72 26.51
CA GLY A 333 -27.36 -2.71 27.94
C GLY A 333 -26.22 -3.28 28.78
N THR A 334 -25.12 -3.74 28.14
CA THR A 334 -23.98 -4.37 28.82
C THR A 334 -22.72 -3.51 28.77
N VAL A 335 -21.91 -3.59 29.84
CA VAL A 335 -20.57 -3.01 29.93
C VAL A 335 -19.58 -4.17 30.07
N ASN A 336 -18.70 -4.35 29.09
CA ASN A 336 -17.73 -5.45 29.10
C ASN A 336 -16.34 -4.97 28.67
N PRO A 337 -15.32 -5.07 29.55
CA PRO A 337 -15.39 -5.52 30.95
C PRO A 337 -16.12 -4.52 31.85
N ALA A 338 -16.64 -4.98 32.99
CA ALA A 338 -17.36 -4.14 33.94
C ALA A 338 -16.47 -3.09 34.64
N THR A 339 -15.14 -3.27 34.59
CA THR A 339 -14.15 -2.36 35.15
C THR A 339 -12.81 -2.52 34.43
N TYR A 340 -11.87 -1.64 34.68
CA TYR A 340 -10.51 -1.71 34.18
C TYR A 340 -9.69 -2.84 34.85
N ALA A 341 -8.65 -3.31 34.17
CA ALA A 341 -7.68 -4.25 34.72
C ALA A 341 -6.62 -3.54 35.58
N TYR A 342 -6.25 -2.33 35.21
CA TYR A 342 -5.27 -1.52 35.92
C TYR A 342 -5.59 -0.04 35.79
N GLN A 343 -5.36 0.73 36.85
CA GLN A 343 -5.38 2.18 36.80
C GLN A 343 -4.26 2.75 37.69
N PHE A 344 -3.47 3.61 37.13
CA PHE A 344 -2.46 4.38 37.85
C PHE A 344 -2.90 5.85 37.94
N THR A 345 -3.10 6.36 39.15
CA THR A 345 -3.41 7.77 39.36
C THR A 345 -2.15 8.57 39.62
N THR A 346 -1.91 9.61 38.82
CA THR A 346 -0.76 10.50 38.92
C THR A 346 -0.89 11.48 40.12
N SER A 347 0.18 12.23 40.38
CA SER A 347 0.16 13.34 41.34
C SER A 347 -0.33 14.67 40.76
N PHE A 348 -0.52 14.76 39.42
CA PHE A 348 -0.92 15.95 38.70
C PHE A 348 -2.30 15.81 38.04
N THR A 349 -2.82 16.90 37.52
CA THR A 349 -4.00 16.94 36.66
C THR A 349 -3.62 17.61 35.35
N ALA A 350 -3.73 16.87 34.24
CA ALA A 350 -3.69 17.40 32.89
C ALA A 350 -5.14 17.53 32.42
N SER A 351 -5.66 18.73 32.26
CA SER A 351 -7.08 18.96 31.94
C SER A 351 -7.45 18.59 30.50
N ASN A 352 -6.47 18.49 29.62
CA ASN A 352 -6.63 18.12 28.21
C ASN A 352 -5.32 17.62 27.63
N GLU A 353 -5.40 16.88 26.51
CA GLU A 353 -4.26 16.24 25.84
C GLU A 353 -3.46 15.32 26.78
N GLY A 354 -2.21 15.03 26.46
CA GLY A 354 -1.37 14.09 27.19
C GLY A 354 -1.48 12.67 26.63
N ASN A 355 -0.45 11.89 26.87
CA ASN A 355 -0.41 10.49 26.45
C ASN A 355 0.34 9.62 27.44
N SER A 356 0.20 8.32 27.27
CA SER A 356 1.01 7.31 27.95
C SER A 356 1.56 6.30 26.95
N GLN A 357 2.60 5.59 27.34
CA GLN A 357 3.15 4.47 26.59
C GLN A 357 3.61 3.38 27.55
N GLN A 358 3.09 2.18 27.41
CA GLN A 358 3.47 1.01 28.19
C GLN A 358 4.66 0.33 27.52
N LEU A 359 5.79 0.28 28.24
CA LEU A 359 7.05 -0.19 27.67
C LEU A 359 7.22 -1.71 27.81
N PRO A 360 7.96 -2.38 26.90
CA PRO A 360 8.26 -3.80 26.98
C PRO A 360 9.05 -4.25 28.22
N ASN A 361 9.67 -3.33 28.95
CA ASN A 361 10.31 -3.62 30.24
C ASN A 361 9.33 -3.54 31.44
N GLY A 362 8.04 -3.30 31.18
CA GLY A 362 7.00 -3.15 32.21
C GLY A 362 6.90 -1.76 32.83
N ASN A 363 7.76 -0.82 32.43
CA ASN A 363 7.64 0.59 32.82
C ASN A 363 6.59 1.32 31.97
N MET A 364 6.28 2.55 32.33
CA MET A 364 5.34 3.40 31.62
C MET A 364 5.90 4.82 31.47
N ILE A 365 5.78 5.37 30.26
CA ILE A 365 5.95 6.80 30.02
C ILE A 365 4.59 7.45 30.23
N ILE A 366 4.58 8.58 30.93
CA ILE A 366 3.38 9.42 31.13
C ILE A 366 3.78 10.86 30.79
N ASN A 367 3.10 11.46 29.85
CA ASN A 367 3.30 12.84 29.45
C ASN A 367 2.19 13.74 30.01
N ASN A 368 2.56 14.67 30.88
CA ASN A 368 1.68 15.76 31.28
C ASN A 368 1.76 16.88 30.22
N SER A 369 0.72 17.03 29.42
CA SER A 369 0.67 17.84 28.20
C SER A 369 1.23 19.27 28.32
N PHE A 370 1.11 19.90 29.46
CA PHE A 370 1.63 21.26 29.73
C PHE A 370 2.78 21.29 30.72
N GLY A 371 3.35 20.13 31.02
CA GLY A 371 4.34 19.98 32.08
C GLY A 371 5.49 19.09 31.69
N SER A 372 5.66 18.05 32.45
CA SER A 372 6.81 17.15 32.40
C SER A 372 6.44 15.79 31.83
N ILE A 373 7.44 15.08 31.29
CA ILE A 373 7.34 13.67 30.92
C ILE A 373 7.96 12.86 32.04
N TYR A 374 7.31 11.77 32.42
CA TYR A 374 7.71 10.88 33.50
C TYR A 374 7.90 9.45 32.98
N GLU A 375 8.90 8.74 33.48
CA GLU A 375 8.95 7.27 33.43
C GLU A 375 8.71 6.73 34.84
N ILE A 376 7.76 5.80 34.95
CA ILE A 376 7.44 5.11 36.20
C ILE A 376 7.61 3.59 36.02
N ASN A 377 7.95 2.89 37.11
CA ASN A 377 7.91 1.44 37.12
C ASN A 377 6.49 0.91 37.46
N SER A 378 6.33 -0.42 37.44
CA SER A 378 5.06 -1.08 37.76
C SER A 378 4.56 -0.83 39.19
N ALA A 379 5.41 -0.39 40.12
CA ALA A 379 5.05 0.02 41.45
C ALA A 379 4.60 1.50 41.55
N GLY A 380 4.62 2.23 40.44
CA GLY A 380 4.30 3.66 40.37
C GLY A 380 5.42 4.59 40.83
N THR A 381 6.64 4.06 41.04
CA THR A 381 7.80 4.90 41.42
C THR A 381 8.36 5.60 40.19
N THR A 382 8.52 6.92 40.26
CA THR A 382 9.16 7.71 39.20
C THR A 382 10.65 7.37 39.10
N LEU A 383 11.07 6.90 37.94
CA LEU A 383 12.45 6.55 37.63
C LEU A 383 13.19 7.69 36.91
N TRP A 384 12.47 8.46 36.10
CA TRP A 384 13.02 9.54 35.30
C TRP A 384 11.98 10.63 35.07
N THR A 385 12.48 11.86 34.85
CA THR A 385 11.63 13.02 34.57
C THR A 385 12.32 13.97 33.61
N LYS A 386 11.62 14.35 32.53
CA LYS A 386 11.95 15.51 31.69
C LYS A 386 11.05 16.67 32.09
N ALA A 387 11.61 17.63 32.82
CA ALA A 387 10.86 18.81 33.24
C ALA A 387 10.54 19.74 32.05
N SER A 388 9.37 20.39 32.10
CA SER A 388 8.98 21.47 31.19
C SER A 388 9.07 21.11 29.70
N ALA A 389 8.66 19.90 29.33
CA ALA A 389 8.66 19.44 27.94
C ALA A 389 7.63 20.21 27.10
N ASN A 390 6.50 20.60 27.69
CA ASN A 390 5.39 21.32 27.05
C ASN A 390 5.00 20.68 25.71
N SER A 391 4.72 19.39 25.73
CA SER A 391 4.38 18.56 24.57
C SER A 391 3.04 17.92 24.77
N SER A 392 2.25 17.78 23.70
CA SER A 392 0.98 17.04 23.73
C SER A 392 1.23 15.54 23.83
N HIS A 393 2.22 15.01 23.08
CA HIS A 393 2.63 13.61 23.10
C HIS A 393 4.13 13.44 23.29
N ALA A 394 4.52 12.35 23.93
CA ALA A 394 5.91 11.92 24.07
C ALA A 394 6.00 10.39 24.03
N TYR A 395 7.02 9.88 23.30
CA TYR A 395 7.23 8.45 23.11
C TYR A 395 8.66 8.05 23.40
N ARG A 396 8.83 6.89 23.99
CA ARG A 396 10.14 6.28 24.30
C ARG A 396 10.49 5.26 23.23
N PHE A 397 11.74 5.26 22.81
CA PHE A 397 12.28 4.37 21.78
C PHE A 397 13.52 3.62 22.28
N SER A 398 13.68 2.39 21.79
CA SER A 398 14.87 1.59 22.01
C SER A 398 16.06 2.13 21.19
N LEU A 399 17.26 1.65 21.55
CA LEU A 399 18.47 1.89 20.75
C LEU A 399 18.25 1.46 19.28
N CYS A 400 17.66 0.29 19.10
CA CYS A 400 17.50 -0.29 17.76
C CYS A 400 16.45 0.42 16.91
N GLN A 401 15.42 0.97 17.51
CA GLN A 401 14.44 1.79 16.78
C GLN A 401 15.04 3.12 16.28
N VAL A 402 16.04 3.67 16.99
CA VAL A 402 16.68 4.94 16.62
C VAL A 402 17.94 4.74 15.80
N ARG A 403 18.72 3.68 16.06
CA ARG A 403 20.05 3.47 15.46
C ARG A 403 20.18 2.13 14.73
N GLY A 404 19.13 1.34 14.69
CA GLY A 404 19.11 0.07 13.98
C GLY A 404 19.10 0.25 12.45
N PRO A 405 19.37 -0.80 11.71
CA PRO A 405 19.16 -0.79 10.26
C PRO A 405 17.67 -0.74 9.94
N VAL A 406 17.35 -0.21 8.77
CA VAL A 406 16.05 -0.40 8.12
C VAL A 406 16.29 -1.28 6.90
N ALA A 407 15.80 -2.50 6.94
CA ALA A 407 15.97 -3.47 5.87
C ALA A 407 15.01 -3.19 4.72
N SER A 408 15.47 -3.35 3.50
CA SER A 408 14.62 -3.31 2.31
C SER A 408 15.06 -4.34 1.27
N ILE A 409 14.11 -4.77 0.43
CA ILE A 409 14.34 -5.69 -0.67
C ILE A 409 13.84 -5.01 -1.95
N ASP A 410 14.73 -4.92 -2.95
CA ASP A 410 14.35 -4.58 -4.32
C ASP A 410 14.31 -5.88 -5.13
N ALA A 411 13.12 -6.25 -5.56
CA ALA A 411 12.85 -7.44 -6.37
C ALA A 411 11.52 -7.29 -7.10
N VAL A 412 11.38 -8.02 -8.21
CA VAL A 412 10.08 -8.15 -8.89
C VAL A 412 9.13 -9.00 -8.03
N THR A 413 7.86 -8.63 -8.01
CA THR A 413 6.83 -9.31 -7.23
C THR A 413 6.04 -10.36 -8.02
N ALA A 414 6.35 -10.53 -9.31
CA ALA A 414 5.75 -11.52 -10.20
C ALA A 414 6.77 -12.05 -11.20
N ALA A 415 6.72 -13.35 -11.48
CA ALA A 415 7.63 -14.05 -12.39
C ALA A 415 6.93 -15.23 -13.06
N CYS A 416 7.46 -15.64 -14.20
CA CYS A 416 7.06 -16.89 -14.84
C CYS A 416 7.88 -18.06 -14.27
N GLY A 417 7.30 -19.25 -14.21
CA GLY A 417 8.00 -20.42 -13.68
C GLY A 417 9.30 -20.72 -14.41
N GLY A 418 10.40 -20.79 -13.67
CA GLY A 418 11.74 -20.99 -14.21
C GLY A 418 12.50 -19.70 -14.54
N GLU A 419 11.91 -18.54 -14.35
CA GLU A 419 12.58 -17.25 -14.53
C GLU A 419 13.56 -16.96 -13.36
N GLN A 420 14.67 -16.32 -13.68
CA GLN A 420 15.64 -15.86 -12.70
C GLN A 420 15.23 -14.50 -12.14
N ILE A 421 15.22 -14.38 -10.81
CA ILE A 421 14.85 -13.19 -10.07
C ILE A 421 16.05 -12.71 -9.26
N ASP A 422 16.37 -11.44 -9.40
CA ASP A 422 17.34 -10.76 -8.54
C ASP A 422 16.68 -10.32 -7.24
N LEU A 423 17.24 -10.75 -6.12
CA LEU A 423 16.89 -10.28 -4.77
C LEU A 423 18.00 -9.35 -4.29
N ASN A 424 17.74 -8.05 -4.30
CA ASN A 424 18.71 -7.04 -3.89
C ASN A 424 18.37 -6.53 -2.49
N GLY A 425 19.16 -6.95 -1.50
CA GLY A 425 19.03 -6.50 -0.12
C GLY A 425 19.69 -5.14 0.09
N ALA A 426 19.01 -4.25 0.80
CA ALA A 426 19.57 -2.98 1.23
C ALA A 426 19.27 -2.72 2.71
N ALA A 427 20.08 -1.88 3.32
CA ALA A 427 19.89 -1.38 4.67
C ALA A 427 20.20 0.11 4.72
N LEU A 428 19.29 0.87 5.33
CA LEU A 428 19.53 2.26 5.64
C LEU A 428 19.88 2.39 7.12
N SER A 429 20.85 3.22 7.44
CA SER A 429 21.07 3.81 8.76
C SER A 429 21.46 5.26 8.55
N VAL A 430 20.70 6.18 9.12
CA VAL A 430 20.96 7.62 8.98
C VAL A 430 21.80 8.17 10.12
N THR A 431 21.96 7.38 11.20
CA THR A 431 22.68 7.78 12.41
C THR A 431 24.12 7.23 12.46
N GLU A 432 24.47 6.26 11.59
CA GLU A 432 25.78 5.62 11.55
C GLU A 432 26.51 5.98 10.26
N SER A 433 27.70 6.56 10.38
CA SER A 433 28.48 7.01 9.21
C SER A 433 29.16 5.88 8.42
N SER A 434 29.32 4.71 9.03
CA SER A 434 29.95 3.52 8.41
C SER A 434 29.46 2.23 9.08
N PRO A 435 28.18 1.88 8.93
CA PRO A 435 27.64 0.70 9.57
C PRO A 435 28.22 -0.59 8.96
N SER A 436 28.42 -1.60 9.81
CA SER A 436 28.81 -2.95 9.39
C SER A 436 27.61 -3.86 9.51
N TYR A 437 27.16 -4.44 8.38
CA TYR A 437 25.99 -5.29 8.34
C TYR A 437 26.33 -6.76 8.08
N SER A 438 25.56 -7.66 8.72
CA SER A 438 25.41 -9.03 8.29
C SER A 438 24.00 -9.26 7.74
N TRP A 439 23.89 -10.18 6.80
CA TRP A 439 22.70 -10.48 6.03
C TRP A 439 22.28 -11.93 6.29
N SER A 440 20.99 -12.17 6.38
CA SER A 440 20.43 -13.52 6.51
C SER A 440 19.13 -13.61 5.73
N TRP A 441 19.09 -14.51 4.76
CA TRP A 441 17.92 -14.76 3.94
C TRP A 441 17.32 -16.12 4.24
N THR A 442 16.00 -16.18 4.21
CA THR A 442 15.21 -17.41 4.27
C THR A 442 14.04 -17.34 3.31
N SER A 443 13.31 -18.44 3.08
CA SER A 443 12.11 -18.45 2.26
C SER A 443 10.97 -19.28 2.85
N GLN A 444 9.75 -18.94 2.41
CA GLN A 444 8.54 -19.72 2.62
C GLN A 444 7.82 -19.92 1.28
N PRO A 445 7.67 -21.17 0.76
CA PRO A 445 8.13 -22.44 1.35
C PRO A 445 9.63 -22.49 1.60
N ALA A 446 10.03 -23.24 2.63
CA ALA A 446 11.44 -23.40 2.97
C ALA A 446 12.20 -24.06 1.81
N GLY A 447 13.39 -23.57 1.49
CA GLY A 447 14.24 -24.11 0.40
C GLY A 447 15.37 -23.17 -0.01
N PHE A 448 15.30 -21.90 0.41
CA PHE A 448 16.35 -20.92 0.16
C PHE A 448 16.89 -20.35 1.46
N THR A 449 18.22 -20.27 1.57
CA THR A 449 18.95 -19.56 2.63
C THR A 449 20.21 -18.94 2.04
N SER A 450 20.59 -17.75 2.49
CA SER A 450 21.82 -17.07 2.07
C SER A 450 22.28 -16.08 3.13
N THR A 451 23.59 -15.77 3.11
CA THR A 451 24.19 -14.68 3.89
C THR A 451 24.79 -13.59 3.01
N SER A 452 24.57 -13.66 1.71
CA SER A 452 24.96 -12.60 0.76
C SER A 452 23.93 -11.48 0.77
N GLN A 453 24.37 -10.25 0.54
CA GLN A 453 23.47 -9.11 0.41
C GLN A 453 22.51 -9.31 -0.76
N ASN A 454 23.04 -9.64 -1.93
CA ASN A 454 22.29 -9.84 -3.16
C ASN A 454 22.33 -11.31 -3.58
N ASN A 455 21.24 -11.80 -4.12
CA ASN A 455 21.08 -13.19 -4.54
C ASN A 455 20.30 -13.27 -5.84
N VAL A 456 20.49 -14.37 -6.56
CA VAL A 456 19.69 -14.74 -7.73
C VAL A 456 18.94 -16.03 -7.38
N VAL A 457 17.63 -16.03 -7.58
CA VAL A 457 16.77 -17.19 -7.29
C VAL A 457 15.94 -17.57 -8.52
N THR A 458 15.49 -18.81 -8.58
CA THR A 458 14.62 -19.33 -9.63
C THR A 458 13.44 -20.08 -8.97
N PRO A 459 12.44 -19.34 -8.46
CA PRO A 459 11.33 -19.98 -7.76
C PRO A 459 10.46 -20.78 -8.74
N SER A 460 10.04 -21.98 -8.34
CA SER A 460 9.11 -22.82 -9.11
C SER A 460 7.65 -22.67 -8.66
N ALA A 461 7.41 -21.96 -7.56
CA ALA A 461 6.10 -21.67 -7.00
C ALA A 461 6.16 -20.32 -6.28
N THR A 462 5.01 -19.69 -6.06
CA THR A 462 4.90 -18.47 -5.26
C THR A 462 5.67 -18.62 -3.94
N THR A 463 6.63 -17.74 -3.73
CA THR A 463 7.60 -17.83 -2.63
C THR A 463 7.77 -16.46 -1.97
N THR A 464 7.68 -16.45 -0.65
CA THR A 464 8.02 -15.27 0.14
C THR A 464 9.46 -15.39 0.61
N TYR A 465 10.27 -14.39 0.33
CA TYR A 465 11.66 -14.28 0.78
C TYR A 465 11.74 -13.30 1.93
N TYR A 466 12.41 -13.69 2.99
CA TYR A 466 12.65 -12.87 4.18
C TYR A 466 14.11 -12.48 4.25
N LEU A 467 14.37 -11.22 4.49
CA LEU A 467 15.70 -10.66 4.72
C LEU A 467 15.79 -10.13 6.14
N THR A 468 16.74 -10.64 6.91
CA THR A 468 17.16 -10.03 8.18
C THR A 468 18.51 -9.36 7.98
N VAL A 469 18.58 -8.06 8.29
CA VAL A 469 19.82 -7.27 8.30
C VAL A 469 20.18 -6.97 9.74
N THR A 470 21.41 -7.25 10.13
CA THR A 470 21.91 -6.97 11.49
C THR A 470 23.07 -5.98 11.43
N ASN A 471 22.94 -4.86 12.15
CA ASN A 471 24.08 -4.01 12.46
C ASN A 471 24.93 -4.71 13.52
N THR A 472 26.12 -5.19 13.13
CA THR A 472 26.96 -6.05 13.99
C THR A 472 27.58 -5.30 15.16
N ALA A 473 27.76 -3.98 15.04
CA ALA A 473 28.31 -3.15 16.10
C ALA A 473 27.30 -2.86 17.23
N LEU A 474 26.02 -2.72 16.88
CA LEU A 474 24.94 -2.42 17.82
C LEU A 474 24.18 -3.67 18.25
N SER A 475 24.36 -4.80 17.56
CA SER A 475 23.52 -6.01 17.69
C SER A 475 22.02 -5.73 17.43
N CYS A 476 21.74 -4.71 16.64
CA CYS A 476 20.39 -4.34 16.23
C CYS A 476 20.07 -4.97 14.87
N TYR A 477 18.88 -5.48 14.71
CA TYR A 477 18.46 -6.08 13.45
C TYR A 477 17.07 -5.56 13.03
N ASP A 478 16.81 -5.67 11.73
CA ASP A 478 15.50 -5.47 11.14
C ASP A 478 15.23 -6.56 10.11
N THR A 479 13.96 -6.90 9.91
CA THR A 479 13.53 -7.96 9.00
C THR A 479 12.44 -7.44 8.07
N THR A 480 12.60 -7.72 6.79
CA THR A 480 11.61 -7.39 5.76
C THR A 480 11.35 -8.61 4.88
N SER A 481 10.30 -8.58 4.08
CA SER A 481 9.98 -9.67 3.16
C SER A 481 9.45 -9.16 1.82
N VAL A 482 9.60 -10.01 0.80
CA VAL A 482 8.98 -9.84 -0.51
C VAL A 482 8.38 -11.16 -0.96
N THR A 483 7.15 -11.11 -1.47
CA THR A 483 6.51 -12.26 -2.10
C THR A 483 6.62 -12.15 -3.61
N VAL A 484 7.25 -13.16 -4.22
CA VAL A 484 7.29 -13.34 -5.67
C VAL A 484 6.19 -14.30 -6.07
N ASN A 485 5.16 -13.78 -6.74
CA ASN A 485 4.08 -14.59 -7.29
C ASN A 485 4.58 -15.30 -8.55
N VAL A 486 4.58 -16.62 -8.56
CA VAL A 486 5.05 -17.41 -9.69
C VAL A 486 3.86 -17.95 -10.46
N PHE A 487 3.74 -17.51 -11.70
CA PHE A 487 2.74 -18.01 -12.62
C PHE A 487 3.24 -19.30 -13.31
N PRO A 488 2.40 -20.32 -13.50
CA PRO A 488 2.81 -21.51 -14.22
C PRO A 488 3.19 -21.15 -15.66
N ALA A 489 4.22 -21.81 -16.19
CA ALA A 489 4.56 -21.65 -17.61
C ALA A 489 3.35 -22.02 -18.48
N PRO A 490 3.00 -21.22 -19.50
CA PRO A 490 1.91 -21.56 -20.41
C PRO A 490 2.16 -22.90 -21.12
N ALA A 491 1.08 -23.57 -21.52
CA ALA A 491 1.20 -24.78 -22.33
C ALA A 491 1.90 -24.43 -23.67
N THR A 492 2.85 -25.26 -24.08
CA THR A 492 3.53 -25.13 -25.37
C THR A 492 2.49 -25.02 -26.50
N PRO A 493 2.50 -23.93 -27.28
CA PRO A 493 1.54 -23.76 -28.36
C PRO A 493 1.76 -24.80 -29.47
N VAL A 494 0.66 -25.25 -30.06
CA VAL A 494 0.68 -26.21 -31.17
C VAL A 494 0.31 -25.49 -32.44
N ILE A 495 1.15 -25.65 -33.47
CA ILE A 495 0.89 -25.14 -34.83
C ILE A 495 0.16 -26.21 -35.61
N THR A 496 -0.97 -25.84 -36.21
CA THR A 496 -1.70 -26.63 -37.15
C THR A 496 -1.74 -25.92 -38.51
N GLU A 497 -1.75 -26.68 -39.60
CA GLU A 497 -1.88 -26.12 -40.94
C GLU A 497 -3.23 -26.54 -41.57
N ASN A 498 -3.89 -25.59 -42.21
CA ASN A 498 -5.09 -25.83 -42.97
C ASN A 498 -5.09 -24.92 -44.22
N SER A 499 -5.12 -25.54 -45.41
CA SER A 499 -5.19 -24.84 -46.70
C SER A 499 -4.15 -23.73 -46.87
N GLY A 500 -2.89 -24.01 -46.46
CA GLY A 500 -1.76 -23.08 -46.58
C GLY A 500 -1.66 -22.04 -45.45
N THR A 501 -2.55 -22.09 -44.48
CA THR A 501 -2.52 -21.16 -43.32
C THR A 501 -2.14 -21.92 -42.06
N LEU A 502 -1.12 -21.41 -41.36
CA LEU A 502 -0.74 -21.88 -40.03
C LEU A 502 -1.62 -21.22 -38.97
N SER A 503 -2.06 -22.02 -38.01
CA SER A 503 -2.84 -21.53 -36.86
C SER A 503 -2.24 -22.07 -35.57
N SER A 504 -2.12 -21.18 -34.56
CA SER A 504 -1.68 -21.54 -33.22
C SER A 504 -2.88 -21.89 -32.32
N THR A 505 -2.64 -22.65 -31.25
CA THR A 505 -3.57 -22.73 -30.13
C THR A 505 -3.89 -21.33 -29.58
N SER A 506 -5.05 -21.18 -28.95
CA SER A 506 -5.52 -19.88 -28.42
C SER A 506 -4.60 -19.33 -27.33
N ALA A 507 -4.28 -18.04 -27.39
CA ALA A 507 -3.50 -17.29 -26.43
C ALA A 507 -3.93 -15.80 -26.42
N VAL A 508 -3.33 -14.96 -25.57
CA VAL A 508 -3.64 -13.53 -25.51
C VAL A 508 -2.92 -12.77 -26.63
N THR A 509 -1.64 -13.07 -26.84
CA THR A 509 -0.87 -12.48 -27.95
C THR A 509 -0.06 -13.54 -28.70
N TYR A 510 0.39 -13.19 -29.90
CA TYR A 510 1.16 -14.04 -30.80
C TYR A 510 2.28 -13.26 -31.43
N GLN A 511 3.40 -13.94 -31.71
CA GLN A 511 4.46 -13.47 -32.60
C GLN A 511 5.04 -14.66 -33.37
N TRP A 512 4.95 -14.61 -34.69
CA TRP A 512 5.47 -15.66 -35.55
C TRP A 512 6.92 -15.41 -35.95
N TYR A 513 7.66 -16.50 -36.16
CA TYR A 513 9.05 -16.55 -36.58
C TYR A 513 9.21 -17.55 -37.71
N VAL A 514 10.20 -17.34 -38.56
CA VAL A 514 10.65 -18.29 -39.58
C VAL A 514 12.18 -18.44 -39.49
N ASP A 515 12.66 -19.68 -39.41
CA ASP A 515 14.07 -20.03 -39.23
C ASP A 515 14.73 -19.23 -38.08
N GLY A 516 13.97 -19.03 -36.97
CA GLY A 516 14.41 -18.26 -35.81
C GLY A 516 14.36 -16.73 -35.95
N ASN A 517 13.99 -16.20 -37.13
CA ASN A 517 13.88 -14.76 -37.37
C ASN A 517 12.43 -14.29 -37.19
N ILE A 518 12.25 -13.14 -36.57
CA ILE A 518 10.94 -12.54 -36.35
C ILE A 518 10.25 -12.17 -37.66
N ILE A 519 8.99 -12.49 -37.81
CA ILE A 519 8.16 -12.05 -38.92
C ILE A 519 7.44 -10.78 -38.48
N ILE A 520 7.91 -9.63 -38.92
CA ILE A 520 7.39 -8.30 -38.49
C ILE A 520 5.89 -8.20 -38.83
N GLY A 521 5.08 -7.85 -37.85
CA GLY A 521 3.64 -7.68 -37.99
C GLY A 521 2.82 -8.96 -37.97
N ALA A 522 3.44 -10.14 -37.87
CA ALA A 522 2.75 -11.42 -37.76
C ALA A 522 2.33 -11.70 -36.28
N THR A 523 1.32 -10.99 -35.82
CA THR A 523 0.85 -11.01 -34.42
C THR A 523 -0.57 -11.57 -34.25
N SER A 524 -1.11 -12.19 -35.30
CA SER A 524 -2.42 -12.84 -35.25
C SER A 524 -2.28 -14.33 -34.89
N GLN A 525 -3.35 -14.95 -34.39
CA GLN A 525 -3.41 -16.38 -34.11
C GLN A 525 -3.06 -17.23 -35.32
N SER A 526 -3.37 -16.75 -36.51
CA SER A 526 -3.09 -17.43 -37.78
C SER A 526 -2.14 -16.63 -38.63
N TYR A 527 -1.28 -17.31 -39.37
CA TYR A 527 -0.31 -16.75 -40.29
C TYR A 527 -0.27 -17.56 -41.59
N THR A 528 -0.32 -16.90 -42.75
CA THR A 528 -0.17 -17.55 -44.04
C THR A 528 1.27 -17.39 -44.52
N PRO A 529 2.07 -18.47 -44.57
CA PRO A 529 3.45 -18.44 -45.04
C PRO A 529 3.60 -17.93 -46.48
N THR A 530 4.54 -17.03 -46.67
CA THR A 530 4.91 -16.52 -47.98
C THR A 530 6.25 -17.10 -48.46
N GLN A 531 6.90 -17.92 -47.64
CA GLN A 531 8.18 -18.58 -47.97
C GLN A 531 8.25 -19.95 -47.29
N SER A 532 9.16 -20.81 -47.78
CA SER A 532 9.50 -22.09 -47.12
C SER A 532 10.35 -21.80 -45.88
N GLY A 533 10.32 -22.64 -44.89
CA GLY A 533 11.13 -22.53 -43.67
C GLY A 533 10.52 -23.25 -42.47
N ALA A 534 11.18 -23.18 -41.34
CA ALA A 534 10.74 -23.70 -40.07
C ALA A 534 10.04 -22.58 -39.28
N PHE A 535 8.74 -22.67 -39.17
CA PHE A 535 7.90 -21.67 -38.45
C PHE A 535 7.75 -22.02 -37.00
N THR A 536 7.89 -21.03 -36.15
CA THR A 536 7.53 -21.11 -34.73
C THR A 536 6.65 -19.92 -34.36
N VAL A 537 5.84 -20.07 -33.31
CA VAL A 537 5.06 -19.00 -32.73
C VAL A 537 5.37 -18.90 -31.25
N VAL A 538 5.63 -17.69 -30.79
CA VAL A 538 5.66 -17.34 -29.37
C VAL A 538 4.28 -16.82 -29.00
N THR A 539 3.70 -17.40 -27.95
CA THR A 539 2.41 -16.97 -27.40
C THR A 539 2.60 -16.45 -26.00
N THR A 540 1.88 -15.39 -25.62
CA THR A 540 1.90 -14.83 -24.28
C THR A 540 0.52 -15.05 -23.65
N ASP A 541 0.49 -15.45 -22.38
CA ASP A 541 -0.75 -15.61 -21.60
C ASP A 541 -1.21 -14.29 -20.93
N ALA A 542 -2.29 -14.36 -20.14
CA ALA A 542 -2.84 -13.21 -19.41
C ALA A 542 -1.92 -12.68 -18.30
N ASN A 543 -0.96 -13.48 -17.84
CA ASN A 543 0.02 -13.11 -16.81
C ASN A 543 1.32 -12.53 -17.41
N GLY A 544 1.42 -12.47 -18.74
CA GLY A 544 2.63 -12.03 -19.45
C GLY A 544 3.67 -13.12 -19.65
N CYS A 545 3.34 -14.38 -19.39
CA CYS A 545 4.25 -15.51 -19.57
C CYS A 545 4.23 -16.04 -21.00
N ASP A 546 5.44 -16.29 -21.54
CA ASP A 546 5.64 -16.72 -22.91
C ASP A 546 5.83 -18.24 -23.02
N ALA A 547 5.35 -18.79 -24.13
CA ALA A 547 5.66 -20.15 -24.55
C ALA A 547 5.94 -20.19 -26.07
N THR A 548 6.96 -20.96 -26.46
CA THR A 548 7.34 -21.12 -27.86
C THR A 548 6.90 -22.49 -28.37
N SER A 549 6.28 -22.52 -29.56
CA SER A 549 5.88 -23.76 -30.21
C SER A 549 7.08 -24.60 -30.67
N GLY A 550 6.84 -25.88 -30.91
CA GLY A 550 7.70 -26.67 -31.78
C GLY A 550 7.76 -26.07 -33.20
N ALA A 551 8.85 -26.30 -33.89
CA ALA A 551 9.00 -25.86 -35.28
C ALA A 551 8.05 -26.63 -36.22
N PHE A 552 7.31 -25.92 -37.05
CA PHE A 552 6.48 -26.46 -38.12
C PHE A 552 7.14 -26.15 -39.45
N SER A 553 7.58 -27.21 -40.17
CA SER A 553 8.33 -27.03 -41.44
C SER A 553 7.40 -26.96 -42.64
N ILE A 554 7.45 -25.89 -43.36
CA ILE A 554 6.85 -25.74 -44.67
C ILE A 554 7.93 -25.94 -45.75
N THR A 555 7.81 -26.99 -46.54
CA THR A 555 8.68 -27.26 -47.67
C THR A 555 7.88 -27.06 -48.98
N GLY A 556 8.36 -26.18 -49.82
CA GLY A 556 7.76 -25.98 -51.14
C GLY A 556 6.55 -25.07 -51.16
N VAL A 557 6.64 -23.86 -50.51
CA VAL A 557 5.75 -22.77 -50.92
C VAL A 557 6.18 -22.37 -52.30
N SER A 558 5.52 -22.95 -53.32
CA SER A 558 5.54 -22.35 -54.67
C SER A 558 4.74 -21.04 -54.50
N GLU A 559 5.31 -19.89 -54.80
CA GLU A 559 4.48 -18.71 -55.03
C GLU A 559 3.41 -19.10 -56.04
N ALA A 560 2.18 -19.18 -55.58
CA ALA A 560 1.07 -19.43 -56.46
C ALA A 560 1.06 -18.29 -57.47
N SER A 561 1.44 -18.59 -58.71
CA SER A 561 1.32 -17.68 -59.84
C SER A 561 -0.17 -17.29 -59.92
N LYS A 562 -0.50 -16.12 -59.43
CA LYS A 562 -1.86 -15.60 -59.46
C LYS A 562 -2.34 -15.31 -60.89
N ASP A 563 -1.39 -15.31 -61.87
CA ASP A 563 -1.62 -14.83 -63.22
C ASP A 563 -0.93 -15.68 -64.30
N GLY A 564 -0.76 -17.00 -64.14
CA GLY A 564 -0.32 -17.90 -65.19
C GLY A 564 1.08 -17.73 -65.72
N MET A 565 1.93 -16.88 -65.08
CA MET A 565 3.31 -16.63 -65.48
C MET A 565 4.31 -17.17 -64.41
N THR A 566 5.38 -17.79 -64.84
CA THR A 566 6.46 -18.28 -63.97
C THR A 566 7.81 -17.74 -64.38
N ILE A 567 8.68 -17.50 -63.38
CA ILE A 567 10.10 -17.12 -63.58
C ILE A 567 10.96 -18.30 -63.13
N SER A 568 11.87 -18.75 -64.02
CA SER A 568 12.78 -19.86 -63.69
C SER A 568 14.17 -19.63 -64.28
N PRO A 569 15.26 -19.80 -63.50
CA PRO A 569 15.25 -20.00 -62.03
C PRO A 569 14.90 -18.72 -61.26
N ASN A 570 14.28 -18.89 -60.09
CA ASN A 570 14.06 -17.82 -59.11
C ASN A 570 14.21 -18.41 -57.71
N PRO A 571 15.24 -18.08 -56.91
CA PRO A 571 16.29 -17.08 -57.19
C PRO A 571 17.15 -17.36 -58.41
N THR A 572 17.70 -16.30 -59.04
CA THR A 572 18.55 -16.36 -60.23
C THR A 572 19.93 -15.75 -59.93
N ASN A 573 20.94 -16.22 -60.66
CA ASN A 573 22.27 -15.61 -60.73
C ASN A 573 22.38 -14.51 -61.80
N GLY A 574 21.27 -14.01 -62.31
CA GLY A 574 21.17 -12.93 -63.28
C GLY A 574 20.42 -13.31 -64.54
N ILE A 575 20.41 -14.57 -64.93
CA ILE A 575 19.75 -15.03 -66.19
C ILE A 575 18.53 -15.89 -65.77
N PHE A 576 17.35 -15.53 -66.27
CA PHE A 576 16.13 -16.27 -66.04
C PHE A 576 15.18 -16.18 -67.24
N THR A 577 14.25 -17.14 -67.31
CA THR A 577 13.24 -17.21 -68.36
C THR A 577 11.85 -16.99 -67.76
N LEU A 578 11.04 -16.21 -68.44
CA LEU A 578 9.61 -16.10 -68.24
C LEU A 578 8.88 -17.18 -69.05
N SER A 579 7.95 -17.87 -68.41
CA SER A 579 7.08 -18.86 -69.07
C SER A 579 5.67 -18.79 -68.47
N GLY A 580 4.64 -19.14 -69.26
CA GLY A 580 3.26 -19.16 -68.79
C GLY A 580 2.27 -19.07 -69.92
N THR A 581 0.98 -19.35 -69.57
CA THR A 581 -0.14 -19.36 -70.50
C THR A 581 -0.65 -17.97 -70.86
N ASP A 582 -0.32 -16.96 -70.05
CA ASP A 582 -0.90 -15.61 -70.16
C ASP A 582 0.13 -14.61 -70.75
N ILE A 583 1.24 -15.12 -71.35
CA ILE A 583 2.17 -14.31 -72.11
C ILE A 583 1.50 -13.94 -73.44
N PRO A 584 1.33 -12.63 -73.72
CA PRO A 584 0.62 -12.20 -74.93
C PRO A 584 1.41 -12.54 -76.20
N GLU A 585 0.69 -12.93 -77.27
CA GLU A 585 1.27 -12.99 -78.61
C GLU A 585 1.39 -11.56 -79.19
N GLY A 586 2.52 -11.26 -79.80
CA GLY A 586 2.78 -9.93 -80.36
C GLY A 586 3.72 -9.07 -79.54
N ASN A 587 3.84 -7.77 -79.89
CA ASN A 587 4.76 -6.84 -79.23
C ASN A 587 4.40 -6.64 -77.76
N TYR A 588 5.32 -7.01 -76.82
CA TYR A 588 5.22 -6.75 -75.39
C TYR A 588 6.51 -6.17 -74.85
N GLN A 589 6.42 -5.49 -73.73
CA GLN A 589 7.54 -4.90 -73.01
C GLN A 589 7.63 -5.51 -71.60
N ILE A 590 8.86 -5.80 -71.18
CA ILE A 590 9.15 -6.27 -69.83
C ILE A 590 10.02 -5.25 -69.14
N GLU A 591 9.54 -4.71 -68.06
CA GLU A 591 10.27 -3.78 -67.19
C GLU A 591 10.76 -4.51 -65.92
N ILE A 592 12.03 -4.33 -65.57
CA ILE A 592 12.58 -4.70 -64.28
C ILE A 592 12.54 -3.47 -63.42
N THR A 593 11.85 -3.55 -62.27
CA THR A 593 11.75 -2.44 -61.32
C THR A 593 12.36 -2.80 -59.99
N ASP A 594 12.85 -1.80 -59.26
CA ASP A 594 13.24 -1.96 -57.86
C ASP A 594 12.02 -2.07 -56.93
N MET A 595 12.28 -2.21 -55.62
CA MET A 595 11.24 -2.30 -54.58
C MET A 595 10.43 -0.99 -54.44
N ALA A 596 10.95 0.15 -54.93
CA ALA A 596 10.25 1.42 -54.96
C ALA A 596 9.39 1.63 -56.22
N GLY A 597 9.46 0.68 -57.19
CA GLY A 597 8.74 0.74 -58.46
C GLY A 597 9.46 1.54 -59.55
N ALA A 598 10.72 1.95 -59.33
CA ALA A 598 11.52 2.63 -60.34
C ALA A 598 11.98 1.62 -61.41
N VAL A 599 11.78 1.91 -62.69
CA VAL A 599 12.22 1.05 -63.79
C VAL A 599 13.75 1.13 -63.94
N ILE A 600 14.40 -0.03 -63.79
CA ILE A 600 15.86 -0.16 -63.85
C ILE A 600 16.31 -0.65 -65.23
N LYS A 601 15.57 -1.58 -65.83
CA LYS A 601 15.90 -2.19 -67.13
C LYS A 601 14.63 -2.53 -67.89
N VAL A 602 14.70 -2.48 -69.21
CA VAL A 602 13.57 -2.76 -70.10
C VAL A 602 14.02 -3.74 -71.19
N PHE A 603 13.16 -4.72 -71.43
CA PHE A 603 13.30 -5.70 -72.50
C PHE A 603 12.06 -5.65 -73.40
N THR A 604 12.23 -5.94 -74.64
CA THR A 604 11.17 -6.01 -75.65
C THR A 604 11.21 -7.33 -76.40
N ASP A 605 10.08 -7.99 -76.53
CA ASP A 605 9.86 -9.20 -77.30
C ASP A 605 10.84 -10.34 -76.96
N THR A 606 11.29 -10.46 -75.75
CA THR A 606 12.15 -11.55 -75.27
C THR A 606 11.69 -12.06 -73.91
N LEU A 607 11.71 -13.36 -73.76
CA LEU A 607 11.37 -14.06 -72.53
C LEU A 607 12.61 -14.54 -71.75
N ASN A 608 13.77 -14.47 -72.34
CA ASN A 608 15.05 -14.74 -71.69
C ASN A 608 15.67 -13.42 -71.25
N LEU A 609 15.75 -13.21 -70.00
CA LEU A 609 16.14 -11.93 -69.42
C LEU A 609 17.46 -12.07 -68.67
N ASP A 610 18.37 -11.10 -68.93
CA ASP A 610 19.64 -11.01 -68.24
C ASP A 610 19.75 -9.71 -67.46
N ILE A 611 19.80 -9.90 -66.14
CA ILE A 611 19.99 -8.83 -65.16
C ILE A 611 21.24 -9.05 -64.31
N SER A 612 22.19 -9.82 -64.77
CA SER A 612 23.44 -10.16 -64.06
C SER A 612 24.29 -8.94 -63.70
N GLU A 613 24.08 -7.82 -64.34
CA GLU A 613 24.78 -6.54 -64.08
C GLU A 613 24.17 -5.77 -62.85
N LEU A 614 22.98 -6.18 -62.36
CA LEU A 614 22.36 -5.53 -61.22
C LEU A 614 22.95 -6.09 -59.93
N THR A 615 22.80 -5.35 -58.83
CA THR A 615 23.22 -5.82 -57.50
C THR A 615 22.30 -6.92 -56.98
N ALA A 616 22.83 -7.85 -56.17
CA ALA A 616 22.01 -8.85 -55.51
C ALA A 616 20.86 -8.17 -54.73
N GLY A 617 19.65 -8.68 -54.92
CA GLY A 617 18.49 -8.04 -54.34
C GLY A 617 17.15 -8.59 -54.88
N THR A 618 16.08 -7.98 -54.46
CA THR A 618 14.70 -8.29 -54.90
C THR A 618 14.26 -7.25 -55.92
N TYR A 619 13.79 -7.73 -57.08
CA TYR A 619 13.26 -6.94 -58.20
C TYR A 619 11.88 -7.44 -58.58
N PHE A 620 11.13 -6.61 -59.29
CA PHE A 620 9.87 -7.01 -59.91
C PHE A 620 9.97 -7.00 -61.42
N VAL A 621 9.43 -8.03 -62.04
CA VAL A 621 9.29 -8.18 -63.48
C VAL A 621 7.87 -7.79 -63.84
N VAL A 622 7.69 -6.75 -64.61
CA VAL A 622 6.43 -6.20 -65.03
C VAL A 622 6.27 -6.39 -66.53
N LEU A 623 5.33 -7.25 -66.93
CA LEU A 623 4.97 -7.45 -68.33
C LEU A 623 3.85 -6.50 -68.75
N SER A 624 4.06 -5.77 -69.85
CA SER A 624 3.05 -4.87 -70.41
C SER A 624 2.89 -5.04 -71.91
N GLN A 625 1.69 -4.83 -72.42
CA GLN A 625 1.36 -4.81 -73.85
C GLN A 625 0.55 -3.54 -74.14
N GLU A 626 0.96 -2.80 -75.18
CA GLU A 626 0.28 -1.55 -75.58
C GLU A 626 0.12 -0.54 -74.44
N GLY A 627 1.08 -0.47 -73.50
CA GLY A 627 1.08 0.43 -72.33
C GLY A 627 0.22 -0.03 -71.16
N ASN A 628 -0.53 -1.13 -71.29
CA ASN A 628 -1.29 -1.70 -70.18
C ASN A 628 -0.48 -2.77 -69.45
N ARG A 629 -0.25 -2.58 -68.16
CA ARG A 629 0.39 -3.59 -67.29
C ARG A 629 -0.50 -4.80 -67.18
N LYS A 630 0.02 -5.98 -67.58
CA LYS A 630 -0.74 -7.23 -67.55
C LYS A 630 -0.33 -8.15 -66.40
N LEU A 631 0.97 -8.19 -66.05
CA LEU A 631 1.48 -9.15 -65.07
C LEU A 631 2.63 -8.53 -64.28
N ILE A 632 2.75 -8.83 -62.98
CA ILE A 632 3.85 -8.44 -62.11
C ILE A 632 4.31 -9.67 -61.33
N GLN A 633 5.62 -9.99 -61.43
CA GLN A 633 6.22 -11.12 -60.71
C GLN A 633 7.53 -10.69 -60.04
N ARG A 634 7.79 -11.25 -58.86
CA ARG A 634 9.01 -11.01 -58.12
C ARG A 634 10.14 -11.90 -58.61
N VAL A 635 11.32 -11.35 -58.78
CA VAL A 635 12.58 -12.08 -59.04
C VAL A 635 13.61 -11.74 -57.98
N VAL A 636 14.33 -12.74 -57.48
CA VAL A 636 15.42 -12.58 -56.51
C VAL A 636 16.73 -12.86 -57.19
N LEU A 637 17.61 -11.84 -57.28
CA LEU A 637 18.97 -11.94 -57.84
C LEU A 637 19.94 -12.25 -56.68
N ILE A 638 20.71 -13.34 -56.88
CA ILE A 638 21.76 -13.77 -55.96
C ILE A 638 23.07 -13.82 -56.74
N HIS A 639 24.17 -13.38 -56.13
CA HIS A 639 25.52 -13.51 -56.65
C HIS A 639 26.35 -14.50 -55.86
#